data_1913385e7c794a4d591f3693e9ed0ffd
#
_entry.id   1913385e7c794a4d591f3693e9ed0ffd
#
_cell.length_a   1.000
_cell.length_b   1.000
_cell.length_c   1.000
_cell.angle_alpha   90.00
_cell.angle_beta   90.00
_cell.angle_gamma   90.00
#
_symmetry.space_group_name_H-M   'P 1'
#
loop_
_entity.id
_entity.type
_entity.pdbx_description
1 polymer ?
#
loop_
_entity_poly.entity_id
_entity_poly.type
_entity_poly.pdbx_seq_one_letter_code
_entity_poly.pdbx_strand_id
1 'polypeptide(L)'
;MTGKHVLVVAGPSGSGKNALLREIQRRYSNCDRLVTATTREPRAGEVDGVDYHFFSQERFDEELGAGKIIEHRFVAALNTFYGIYAPDLDMRLKAGKIVFAQVDIVGARVLKEFYNATTVFIMPESLSQFEGRLRVRNPEWSPKEFEARMKITEEEVRVHAPQYDYRVVNADGALMETVSQVLDIMHKEGYNLV
;
A
#
# COMPACT_ATOMS: atom_id res chain seq x y z
N MET A 1 19.81 -4.78 -14.18
CA MET A 1 19.43 -3.42 -13.72
C MET A 1 19.99 -3.25 -12.32
N THR A 2 20.89 -2.30 -12.12
CA THR A 2 21.57 -2.06 -10.84
C THR A 2 20.78 -0.98 -10.04
N GLY A 3 19.69 -1.33 -9.43
CA GLY A 3 18.90 -0.40 -8.62
C GLY A 3 17.67 -1.08 -8.04
N LYS A 4 17.09 -0.50 -6.99
CA LYS A 4 15.80 -0.94 -6.45
C LYS A 4 14.64 -0.38 -7.27
N HIS A 5 13.62 -1.18 -7.46
CA HIS A 5 12.47 -0.82 -8.29
C HIS A 5 11.12 -0.99 -7.60
N VAL A 6 11.05 -1.60 -6.41
CA VAL A 6 9.79 -1.80 -5.66
C VAL A 6 9.88 -1.14 -4.30
N LEU A 7 8.96 -0.20 -4.02
CA LEU A 7 8.79 0.43 -2.71
C LEU A 7 7.44 0.04 -2.12
N VAL A 8 7.45 -0.64 -0.99
CA VAL A 8 6.23 -0.88 -0.22
C VAL A 8 5.96 0.30 0.69
N VAL A 9 4.74 0.85 0.60
CA VAL A 9 4.27 1.92 1.50
C VAL A 9 3.04 1.44 2.25
N ALA A 10 3.22 1.14 3.51
CA ALA A 10 2.19 0.65 4.41
C ALA A 10 1.84 1.69 5.49
N GLY A 11 0.85 1.37 6.30
CA GLY A 11 0.39 2.20 7.40
C GLY A 11 -1.13 2.21 7.52
N PRO A 12 -1.69 2.72 8.61
CA PRO A 12 -3.12 2.70 8.86
C PRO A 12 -3.94 3.44 7.79
N SER A 13 -5.22 3.08 7.69
CA SER A 13 -6.15 3.81 6.81
C SER A 13 -6.29 5.26 7.31
N GLY A 14 -5.91 6.24 6.50
CA GLY A 14 -5.91 7.66 6.92
C GLY A 14 -4.53 8.23 7.24
N SER A 15 -3.46 7.41 7.23
CA SER A 15 -2.09 7.88 7.47
C SER A 15 -1.49 8.76 6.36
N GLY A 16 -2.22 8.98 5.24
CA GLY A 16 -1.79 9.88 4.16
C GLY A 16 -1.02 9.22 3.02
N LYS A 17 -0.90 7.89 2.98
CA LYS A 17 -0.18 7.13 1.92
C LYS A 17 -0.54 7.55 0.50
N ASN A 18 -1.84 7.65 0.19
CA ASN A 18 -2.27 7.99 -1.16
C ASN A 18 -1.89 9.42 -1.58
N ALA A 19 -1.92 10.37 -0.65
CA ALA A 19 -1.48 11.75 -0.90
C ALA A 19 0.02 11.79 -1.12
N LEU A 20 0.80 11.10 -0.27
CA LEU A 20 2.24 10.93 -0.39
C LEU A 20 2.63 10.37 -1.77
N LEU A 21 2.04 9.23 -2.15
CA LEU A 21 2.40 8.56 -3.42
C LEU A 21 2.01 9.37 -4.64
N ARG A 22 0.84 10.03 -4.64
CA ARG A 22 0.46 10.95 -5.72
C ARG A 22 1.44 12.11 -5.86
N GLU A 23 1.92 12.66 -4.75
CA GLU A 23 2.88 13.77 -4.79
C GLU A 23 4.23 13.33 -5.36
N ILE A 24 4.71 12.10 -5.04
CA ILE A 24 5.93 11.54 -5.64
C ILE A 24 5.73 11.27 -7.13
N GLN A 25 4.62 10.64 -7.52
CA GLN A 25 4.31 10.36 -8.93
C GLN A 25 4.16 11.63 -9.79
N ARG A 26 3.68 12.73 -9.19
CA ARG A 26 3.61 14.02 -9.89
C ARG A 26 4.98 14.60 -10.21
N ARG A 27 6.00 14.30 -9.39
CA ARG A 27 7.38 14.80 -9.55
C ARG A 27 8.24 13.91 -10.44
N TYR A 28 8.01 12.60 -10.41
CA TYR A 28 8.86 11.60 -11.04
C TYR A 28 8.06 10.73 -11.99
N SER A 29 8.35 10.86 -13.29
CA SER A 29 7.58 10.22 -14.35
C SER A 29 7.75 8.71 -14.42
N ASN A 30 8.82 8.19 -13.83
CA ASN A 30 9.11 6.76 -13.76
C ASN A 30 8.53 6.08 -12.51
N CYS A 31 7.74 6.77 -11.68
CA CYS A 31 7.05 6.19 -10.53
C CYS A 31 5.63 5.76 -10.89
N ASP A 32 5.25 4.54 -10.56
CA ASP A 32 3.93 3.99 -10.85
C ASP A 32 3.39 3.20 -9.65
N ARG A 33 2.09 2.90 -9.66
CA ARG A 33 1.43 2.14 -8.60
C ARG A 33 1.16 0.72 -9.06
N LEU A 34 1.46 -0.27 -8.20
CA LEU A 34 1.01 -1.64 -8.39
C LEU A 34 -0.51 -1.71 -8.34
N VAL A 35 -1.11 -2.34 -9.33
CA VAL A 35 -2.54 -2.67 -9.34
C VAL A 35 -2.68 -4.11 -8.88
N THR A 36 -3.26 -4.29 -7.70
CA THR A 36 -3.51 -5.62 -7.09
C THR A 36 -4.80 -6.22 -7.62
N ALA A 37 -4.95 -7.56 -7.52
CA ALA A 37 -6.18 -8.24 -7.88
C ALA A 37 -7.15 -8.32 -6.69
N THR A 38 -8.45 -8.37 -6.99
CA THR A 38 -9.51 -8.59 -6.00
C THR A 38 -10.70 -9.31 -6.61
N THR A 39 -11.41 -10.11 -5.79
CA THR A 39 -12.71 -10.69 -6.18
C THR A 39 -13.90 -9.83 -5.78
N ARG A 40 -13.64 -8.63 -5.23
CA ARG A 40 -14.68 -7.66 -4.91
C ARG A 40 -15.19 -6.99 -6.19
N GLU A 41 -16.50 -6.81 -6.28
CA GLU A 41 -17.10 -6.00 -7.33
C GLU A 41 -16.57 -4.55 -7.31
N PRO A 42 -16.38 -3.93 -8.49
CA PRO A 42 -16.02 -2.52 -8.58
C PRO A 42 -17.03 -1.62 -7.88
N ARG A 43 -16.57 -0.62 -7.16
CA ARG A 43 -17.43 0.46 -6.65
C ARG A 43 -17.65 1.51 -7.73
N ALA A 44 -18.66 2.36 -7.53
CA ALA A 44 -18.91 3.47 -8.44
C ALA A 44 -17.65 4.34 -8.62
N GLY A 45 -17.20 4.48 -9.88
CA GLY A 45 -16.02 5.24 -10.26
C GLY A 45 -14.70 4.48 -10.24
N GLU A 46 -14.65 3.24 -9.77
CA GLU A 46 -13.47 2.39 -9.89
C GLU A 46 -13.35 1.78 -11.29
N VAL A 47 -12.13 1.66 -11.79
CA VAL A 47 -11.81 1.19 -13.15
C VAL A 47 -10.91 -0.03 -13.09
N ASP A 48 -11.30 -1.11 -13.82
CA ASP A 48 -10.49 -2.33 -13.93
C ASP A 48 -9.12 -2.03 -14.56
N GLY A 49 -8.09 -2.65 -13.99
CA GLY A 49 -6.69 -2.43 -14.39
C GLY A 49 -6.09 -1.09 -13.95
N VAL A 50 -6.87 -0.24 -13.26
CA VAL A 50 -6.42 1.06 -12.71
C VAL A 50 -6.48 1.06 -11.19
N ASP A 51 -7.66 0.78 -10.62
CA ASP A 51 -7.83 0.72 -9.16
C ASP A 51 -7.47 -0.67 -8.63
N TYR A 52 -8.02 -1.70 -9.27
CA TYR A 52 -7.75 -3.12 -9.08
C TYR A 52 -7.87 -3.86 -10.40
N HIS A 53 -7.31 -5.07 -10.46
CA HIS A 53 -7.76 -6.10 -11.40
C HIS A 53 -8.96 -6.80 -10.76
N PHE A 54 -10.16 -6.50 -11.23
CA PHE A 54 -11.40 -7.09 -10.71
C PHE A 54 -11.63 -8.45 -11.38
N PHE A 55 -11.36 -9.51 -10.63
CA PHE A 55 -11.50 -10.89 -11.11
C PHE A 55 -12.78 -11.54 -10.56
N SER A 56 -13.40 -12.43 -11.35
CA SER A 56 -14.33 -13.38 -10.75
C SER A 56 -13.60 -14.32 -9.80
N GLN A 57 -14.32 -15.02 -8.93
CA GLN A 57 -13.70 -16.01 -8.04
C GLN A 57 -12.95 -17.08 -8.85
N GLU A 58 -13.58 -17.59 -9.92
CA GLU A 58 -12.99 -18.63 -10.79
C GLU A 58 -11.67 -18.15 -11.40
N ARG A 59 -11.66 -16.91 -11.95
CA ARG A 59 -10.44 -16.34 -12.52
C ARG A 59 -9.36 -16.11 -11.46
N PHE A 60 -9.74 -15.68 -10.25
CA PHE A 60 -8.78 -15.51 -9.17
C PHE A 60 -8.12 -16.84 -8.80
N ASP A 61 -8.90 -17.92 -8.70
CA ASP A 61 -8.42 -19.26 -8.39
C ASP A 61 -7.53 -19.83 -9.51
N GLU A 62 -7.88 -19.59 -10.78
CA GLU A 62 -7.04 -19.95 -11.94
C GLU A 62 -5.68 -19.22 -11.91
N GLU A 63 -5.67 -17.89 -11.70
CA GLU A 63 -4.45 -17.09 -11.65
C GLU A 63 -3.59 -17.44 -10.42
N LEU A 64 -4.22 -17.79 -9.30
CA LEU A 64 -3.55 -18.29 -8.11
C LEU A 64 -2.92 -19.67 -8.37
N GLY A 65 -3.67 -20.60 -8.96
CA GLY A 65 -3.18 -21.93 -9.34
C GLY A 65 -2.04 -21.87 -10.37
N ALA A 66 -2.03 -20.87 -11.23
CA ALA A 66 -0.97 -20.60 -12.19
C ALA A 66 0.25 -19.88 -11.58
N GLY A 67 0.26 -19.57 -10.27
CA GLY A 67 1.33 -18.87 -9.58
C GLY A 67 1.48 -17.40 -9.95
N LYS A 68 0.47 -16.79 -10.59
CA LYS A 68 0.47 -15.38 -10.96
C LYS A 68 -0.02 -14.45 -9.85
N ILE A 69 -0.79 -14.96 -8.89
CA ILE A 69 -1.07 -14.31 -7.62
C ILE A 69 -0.05 -14.85 -6.62
N ILE A 70 0.94 -14.04 -6.27
CA ILE A 70 2.10 -14.47 -5.47
C ILE A 70 1.91 -14.31 -3.96
N GLU A 71 0.88 -13.59 -3.57
CA GLU A 71 0.42 -13.45 -2.19
C GLU A 71 -1.06 -13.07 -2.22
N HIS A 72 -1.85 -13.59 -1.31
CA HIS A 72 -3.27 -13.25 -1.21
C HIS A 72 -3.78 -13.30 0.22
N ARG A 73 -4.86 -12.55 0.45
CA ARG A 73 -5.58 -12.54 1.73
C ARG A 73 -7.08 -12.59 1.51
N PHE A 74 -7.76 -13.42 2.28
CA PHE A 74 -9.22 -13.43 2.37
C PHE A 74 -9.69 -12.47 3.46
N VAL A 75 -10.60 -11.55 3.11
CA VAL A 75 -11.25 -10.63 4.03
C VAL A 75 -12.66 -11.14 4.31
N ALA A 76 -12.83 -11.89 5.39
CA ALA A 76 -14.08 -12.58 5.73
C ALA A 76 -15.28 -11.62 5.86
N ALA A 77 -15.07 -10.42 6.40
CA ALA A 77 -16.12 -9.41 6.55
C ALA A 77 -16.72 -8.94 5.21
N LEU A 78 -15.98 -9.10 4.10
CA LEU A 78 -16.38 -8.69 2.74
C LEU A 78 -16.60 -9.92 1.84
N ASN A 79 -16.32 -11.12 2.31
CA ASN A 79 -16.29 -12.34 1.52
C ASN A 79 -15.48 -12.20 0.21
N THR A 80 -14.25 -11.66 0.32
CA THR A 80 -13.49 -11.16 -0.83
C THR A 80 -12.01 -11.47 -0.67
N PHE A 81 -11.35 -11.86 -1.75
CA PHE A 81 -9.90 -11.98 -1.84
C PHE A 81 -9.26 -10.69 -2.35
N TYR A 82 -8.05 -10.43 -1.88
CA TYR A 82 -7.11 -9.46 -2.43
C TYR A 82 -5.77 -10.16 -2.64
N GLY A 83 -5.03 -9.82 -3.69
CA GLY A 83 -3.75 -10.48 -3.95
C GLY A 83 -2.80 -9.63 -4.79
N ILE A 84 -1.50 -9.92 -4.65
CA ILE A 84 -0.44 -9.33 -5.47
C ILE A 84 -0.43 -10.05 -6.82
N TYR A 85 -0.80 -9.34 -7.88
CA TYR A 85 -0.81 -9.85 -9.25
C TYR A 85 0.54 -9.61 -9.91
N ALA A 86 1.37 -10.64 -9.95
CA ALA A 86 2.72 -10.56 -10.48
C ALA A 86 2.81 -10.07 -11.94
N PRO A 87 1.90 -10.43 -12.86
CA PRO A 87 1.95 -9.90 -14.23
C PRO A 87 1.86 -8.38 -14.32
N ASP A 88 1.07 -7.71 -13.46
CA ASP A 88 1.03 -6.23 -13.42
C ASP A 88 2.36 -5.67 -12.91
N LEU A 89 2.91 -6.24 -11.85
CA LEU A 89 4.20 -5.84 -11.29
C LEU A 89 5.32 -6.00 -12.33
N ASP A 90 5.42 -7.18 -12.95
CA ASP A 90 6.47 -7.51 -13.91
C ASP A 90 6.39 -6.62 -15.16
N MET A 91 5.18 -6.32 -15.65
CA MET A 91 4.98 -5.41 -16.77
C MET A 91 5.55 -4.03 -16.46
N ARG A 92 5.27 -3.47 -15.28
CA ARG A 92 5.77 -2.16 -14.86
C ARG A 92 7.28 -2.16 -14.68
N LEU A 93 7.83 -3.20 -14.06
CA LEU A 93 9.28 -3.35 -13.89
C LEU A 93 10.01 -3.46 -15.23
N LYS A 94 9.47 -4.22 -16.20
CA LYS A 94 9.99 -4.30 -17.57
C LYS A 94 9.95 -2.95 -18.30
N ALA A 95 8.96 -2.12 -18.00
CA ALA A 95 8.87 -0.74 -18.49
C ALA A 95 9.83 0.24 -17.78
N GLY A 96 10.70 -0.24 -16.88
CA GLY A 96 11.66 0.58 -16.14
C GLY A 96 11.05 1.44 -15.05
N LYS A 97 9.82 1.13 -14.61
CA LYS A 97 9.15 1.90 -13.56
C LYS A 97 9.65 1.51 -12.16
N ILE A 98 9.62 2.48 -11.26
CA ILE A 98 9.64 2.26 -9.81
C ILE A 98 8.20 2.02 -9.38
N VAL A 99 7.92 0.87 -8.80
CA VAL A 99 6.55 0.44 -8.48
C VAL A 99 6.27 0.62 -6.99
N PHE A 100 5.26 1.41 -6.68
CA PHE A 100 4.74 1.59 -5.32
C PHE A 100 3.68 0.54 -5.02
N ALA A 101 3.93 -0.29 -4.02
CA ALA A 101 3.00 -1.31 -3.56
C ALA A 101 2.37 -0.91 -2.21
N GLN A 102 1.03 -0.92 -2.15
CA GLN A 102 0.27 -0.72 -0.92
C GLN A 102 -0.32 -2.06 -0.50
N VAL A 103 0.44 -2.81 0.27
CA VAL A 103 0.11 -4.15 0.76
C VAL A 103 0.27 -4.23 2.28
N ASP A 104 -0.26 -5.29 2.89
CA ASP A 104 -0.06 -5.54 4.32
C ASP A 104 1.34 -6.13 4.60
N ILE A 105 1.58 -6.52 5.86
CA ILE A 105 2.90 -7.02 6.28
C ILE A 105 3.28 -8.33 5.60
N VAL A 106 2.32 -9.17 5.22
CA VAL A 106 2.60 -10.44 4.53
C VAL A 106 3.06 -10.16 3.11
N GLY A 107 2.31 -9.34 2.38
CA GLY A 107 2.69 -8.87 1.05
C GLY A 107 4.00 -8.10 1.04
N ALA A 108 4.25 -7.28 2.08
CA ALA A 108 5.52 -6.56 2.23
C ALA A 108 6.73 -7.51 2.32
N ARG A 109 6.60 -8.60 3.09
CA ARG A 109 7.65 -9.63 3.21
C ARG A 109 7.88 -10.34 1.88
N VAL A 110 6.83 -10.72 1.17
CA VAL A 110 6.92 -11.36 -0.15
C VAL A 110 7.64 -10.44 -1.15
N LEU A 111 7.24 -9.17 -1.22
CA LEU A 111 7.89 -8.21 -2.12
C LEU A 111 9.35 -7.91 -1.72
N LYS A 112 9.66 -7.91 -0.44
CA LYS A 112 11.03 -7.76 0.03
C LYS A 112 11.91 -8.96 -0.35
N GLU A 113 11.40 -10.17 -0.19
CA GLU A 113 12.12 -11.41 -0.46
C GLU A 113 12.36 -11.62 -1.96
N PHE A 114 11.32 -11.46 -2.78
CA PHE A 114 11.38 -11.83 -4.21
C PHE A 114 11.73 -10.66 -5.14
N TYR A 115 11.48 -9.41 -4.72
CA TYR A 115 11.68 -8.21 -5.55
C TYR A 115 12.66 -7.20 -4.93
N ASN A 116 13.35 -7.56 -3.85
CA ASN A 116 14.29 -6.69 -3.12
C ASN A 116 13.66 -5.32 -2.76
N ALA A 117 12.38 -5.32 -2.38
CA ALA A 117 11.65 -4.11 -2.05
C ALA A 117 12.19 -3.46 -0.77
N THR A 118 12.22 -2.14 -0.74
CA THR A 118 12.31 -1.38 0.51
C THR A 118 10.91 -1.21 1.09
N THR A 119 10.78 -1.33 2.40
CA THR A 119 9.48 -1.24 3.08
C THR A 119 9.43 -0.03 4.01
N VAL A 120 8.43 0.83 3.82
CA VAL A 120 8.20 2.05 4.60
C VAL A 120 6.83 2.01 5.24
N PHE A 121 6.77 2.25 6.55
CA PHE A 121 5.51 2.37 7.27
C PHE A 121 5.25 3.83 7.63
N ILE A 122 4.11 4.36 7.18
CA ILE A 122 3.70 5.74 7.46
C ILE A 122 2.93 5.75 8.78
N MET A 123 3.55 6.37 9.78
CA MET A 123 3.04 6.49 11.14
C MET A 123 2.17 7.73 11.30
N PRO A 124 1.09 7.67 12.09
CA PRO A 124 0.51 8.90 12.63
C PRO A 124 1.46 9.51 13.68
N GLU A 125 1.36 10.81 13.92
CA GLU A 125 2.12 11.48 14.97
C GLU A 125 1.74 10.99 16.38
N SER A 126 0.43 10.77 16.58
CA SER A 126 -0.13 10.15 17.78
C SER A 126 -1.42 9.41 17.47
N LEU A 127 -1.81 8.47 18.32
CA LEU A 127 -3.09 7.76 18.16
C LEU A 127 -4.29 8.72 18.33
N SER A 128 -4.20 9.71 19.24
CA SER A 128 -5.27 10.70 19.44
C SER A 128 -5.50 11.61 18.23
N GLN A 129 -4.42 12.06 17.58
CA GLN A 129 -4.50 12.83 16.33
C GLN A 129 -5.11 11.97 15.22
N PHE A 130 -4.70 10.72 15.12
CA PHE A 130 -5.22 9.77 14.13
C PHE A 130 -6.70 9.48 14.35
N GLU A 131 -7.13 9.36 15.60
CA GLU A 131 -8.55 9.25 15.98
C GLU A 131 -9.37 10.42 15.43
N GLY A 132 -8.88 11.64 15.62
CA GLY A 132 -9.52 12.84 15.08
C GLY A 132 -9.66 12.79 13.54
N ARG A 133 -8.60 12.41 12.83
CA ARG A 133 -8.62 12.26 11.35
C ARG A 133 -9.65 11.22 10.90
N LEU A 134 -9.73 10.08 11.58
CA LEU A 134 -10.66 9.02 11.24
C LEU A 134 -12.12 9.44 11.45
N ARG A 135 -12.43 10.15 12.54
CA ARG A 135 -13.77 10.66 12.83
C ARG A 135 -14.24 11.66 11.77
N VAL A 136 -13.38 12.61 11.40
CA VAL A 136 -13.70 13.61 10.37
C VAL A 136 -13.92 12.95 9.00
N ARG A 137 -13.14 11.93 8.67
CA ARG A 137 -13.23 11.25 7.37
C ARG A 137 -14.44 10.32 7.25
N ASN A 138 -14.89 9.74 8.35
CA ASN A 138 -15.93 8.71 8.36
C ASN A 138 -16.98 9.05 9.43
N PRO A 139 -17.72 10.16 9.26
CA PRO A 139 -18.70 10.63 10.25
C PRO A 139 -19.88 9.65 10.41
N GLU A 140 -20.10 8.77 9.41
CA GLU A 140 -21.16 7.76 9.37
C GLU A 140 -20.86 6.52 10.22
N TRP A 141 -19.59 6.33 10.67
CA TRP A 141 -19.25 5.15 11.45
C TRP A 141 -19.89 5.16 12.84
N SER A 142 -20.48 4.05 13.20
CA SER A 142 -20.94 3.82 14.55
C SER A 142 -19.78 3.80 15.57
N PRO A 143 -20.03 4.08 16.84
CA PRO A 143 -18.98 3.99 17.88
C PRO A 143 -18.26 2.63 17.90
N LYS A 144 -18.99 1.54 17.67
CA LYS A 144 -18.45 0.17 17.63
C LYS A 144 -17.52 -0.07 16.45
N GLU A 145 -17.89 0.40 15.25
CA GLU A 145 -17.05 0.32 14.05
C GLU A 145 -15.79 1.14 14.23
N PHE A 146 -15.93 2.34 14.79
CA PHE A 146 -14.82 3.22 15.08
C PHE A 146 -13.83 2.57 16.05
N GLU A 147 -14.32 2.03 17.18
CA GLU A 147 -13.48 1.34 18.16
C GLU A 147 -12.75 0.13 17.56
N ALA A 148 -13.44 -0.67 16.73
CA ALA A 148 -12.82 -1.79 16.04
C ALA A 148 -11.68 -1.34 15.10
N ARG A 149 -11.87 -0.22 14.38
CA ARG A 149 -10.84 0.36 13.51
C ARG A 149 -9.65 0.91 14.30
N MET A 150 -9.90 1.54 15.44
CA MET A 150 -8.82 2.02 16.31
C MET A 150 -7.97 0.87 16.85
N LYS A 151 -8.58 -0.23 17.30
CA LYS A 151 -7.83 -1.43 17.75
C LYS A 151 -6.93 -1.99 16.63
N ILE A 152 -7.44 -2.08 15.40
CA ILE A 152 -6.64 -2.52 14.25
C ILE A 152 -5.46 -1.56 14.03
N THR A 153 -5.70 -0.25 14.10
CA THR A 153 -4.66 0.77 13.94
C THR A 153 -3.58 0.68 15.02
N GLU A 154 -3.98 0.50 16.28
CA GLU A 154 -3.04 0.30 17.39
C GLU A 154 -2.17 -0.93 17.19
N GLU A 155 -2.75 -2.04 16.73
CA GLU A 155 -2.03 -3.26 16.42
C GLU A 155 -1.05 -3.03 15.26
N GLU A 156 -1.50 -2.40 14.16
CA GLU A 156 -0.64 -2.07 13.01
C GLU A 156 0.56 -1.22 13.44
N VAL A 157 0.34 -0.19 14.25
CA VAL A 157 1.40 0.70 14.73
C VAL A 157 2.34 0.00 15.71
N ARG A 158 1.80 -0.78 16.66
CA ARG A 158 2.60 -1.38 17.74
C ARG A 158 3.31 -2.66 17.30
N VAL A 159 2.64 -3.51 16.50
CA VAL A 159 3.12 -4.85 16.17
C VAL A 159 3.71 -4.91 14.76
N HIS A 160 3.07 -4.27 13.78
CA HIS A 160 3.49 -4.38 12.39
C HIS A 160 4.55 -3.33 12.02
N ALA A 161 4.39 -2.07 12.41
CA ALA A 161 5.33 -1.01 12.05
C ALA A 161 6.80 -1.32 12.39
N PRO A 162 7.15 -1.97 13.53
CA PRO A 162 8.53 -2.34 13.81
C PRO A 162 9.17 -3.32 12.83
N GLN A 163 8.37 -4.00 12.00
CA GLN A 163 8.84 -5.02 11.06
C GLN A 163 9.18 -4.45 9.68
N TYR A 164 8.90 -3.16 9.44
CA TYR A 164 9.27 -2.45 8.22
C TYR A 164 10.67 -1.85 8.35
N ASP A 165 11.38 -1.68 7.22
CA ASP A 165 12.74 -1.13 7.21
C ASP A 165 12.79 0.30 7.74
N TYR A 166 11.76 1.09 7.39
CA TYR A 166 11.65 2.49 7.77
C TYR A 166 10.27 2.81 8.33
N ARG A 167 10.24 3.74 9.29
CA ARG A 167 9.03 4.34 9.85
C ARG A 167 9.13 5.84 9.68
N VAL A 168 8.13 6.43 9.02
CA VAL A 168 8.06 7.86 8.74
C VAL A 168 6.80 8.43 9.35
N VAL A 169 6.92 9.45 10.16
CA VAL A 169 5.77 10.12 10.80
C VAL A 169 5.18 11.14 9.83
N ASN A 170 3.87 11.04 9.59
CA ASN A 170 3.12 12.03 8.83
C ASN A 170 2.22 12.85 9.78
N ALA A 171 2.79 13.93 10.33
CA ALA A 171 2.09 14.88 11.18
C ALA A 171 1.04 15.70 10.40
N ASP A 172 0.14 16.39 11.11
CA ASP A 172 -0.84 17.27 10.47
C ASP A 172 -0.17 18.43 9.77
N GLY A 173 -0.54 18.65 8.50
CA GLY A 173 0.06 19.70 7.66
C GLY A 173 1.45 19.38 7.11
N ALA A 174 2.11 18.30 7.56
CA ALA A 174 3.50 17.95 7.22
C ALA A 174 3.65 16.98 6.05
N LEU A 175 2.71 16.99 5.09
CA LEU A 175 2.78 16.06 3.94
C LEU A 175 4.08 16.24 3.16
N MET A 176 4.54 17.45 2.96
CA MET A 176 5.73 17.73 2.14
C MET A 176 7.02 17.28 2.82
N GLU A 177 7.10 17.39 4.14
CA GLU A 177 8.18 16.85 4.96
C GLU A 177 8.21 15.33 4.92
N THR A 178 7.03 14.70 4.98
CA THR A 178 6.88 13.25 4.82
C THR A 178 7.33 12.79 3.43
N VAL A 179 6.97 13.53 2.39
CA VAL A 179 7.44 13.28 1.01
C VAL A 179 8.96 13.36 0.94
N SER A 180 9.56 14.42 1.52
CA SER A 180 11.02 14.59 1.52
C SER A 180 11.72 13.41 2.21
N GLN A 181 11.26 13.00 3.39
CA GLN A 181 11.83 11.87 4.13
C GLN A 181 11.75 10.55 3.33
N VAL A 182 10.64 10.30 2.64
CA VAL A 182 10.50 9.09 1.81
C VAL A 182 11.41 9.16 0.58
N LEU A 183 11.57 10.33 -0.05
CA LEU A 183 12.51 10.53 -1.15
C LEU A 183 13.97 10.31 -0.70
N ASP A 184 14.35 10.81 0.48
CA ASP A 184 15.69 10.59 1.06
C ASP A 184 15.94 9.09 1.30
N ILE A 185 14.94 8.34 1.79
CA ILE A 185 15.01 6.89 1.91
C ILE A 185 15.22 6.25 0.54
N MET A 186 14.44 6.65 -0.48
CA MET A 186 14.55 6.11 -1.82
C MET A 186 15.95 6.36 -2.42
N HIS A 187 16.49 7.56 -2.30
CA HIS A 187 17.85 7.88 -2.74
C HIS A 187 18.89 7.03 -2.02
N LYS A 188 18.79 6.92 -0.69
CA LYS A 188 19.69 6.10 0.14
C LYS A 188 19.68 4.63 -0.27
N GLU A 189 18.51 4.11 -0.62
CA GLU A 189 18.29 2.72 -1.01
C GLU A 189 18.61 2.44 -2.50
N GLY A 190 19.02 3.46 -3.26
CA GLY A 190 19.45 3.32 -4.64
C GLY A 190 18.34 3.29 -5.69
N TYR A 191 17.20 3.92 -5.42
CA TYR A 191 16.16 4.15 -6.44
C TYR A 191 16.59 5.28 -7.38
N ASN A 192 16.49 5.04 -8.69
CA ASN A 192 16.80 6.05 -9.71
C ASN A 192 15.52 6.81 -10.12
N LEU A 193 15.27 7.93 -9.46
CA LEU A 193 14.12 8.80 -9.70
C LEU A 193 14.37 9.73 -10.89
N VAL A 194 13.48 9.76 -11.90
CA VAL A 194 13.56 10.58 -13.11
C VAL A 194 12.21 11.20 -13.48
#